data_27333aa144179faefbe410c3de7149fa
#
_entry.id   27333aa144179faefbe410c3de7149fa
#
_cell.length_a   1.000
_cell.length_b   1.000
_cell.length_c   1.000
_cell.angle_alpha   90.00
_cell.angle_beta   90.00
_cell.angle_gamma   90.00
#
_symmetry.space_group_name_H-M   'P 1'
#
loop_
_entity.id
_entity.type
_entity.pdbx_description
1 polymer ?
#
loop_
_entity_poly.entity_id
_entity_poly.type
_entity_poly.pdbx_seq_one_letter_code
_entity_poly.pdbx_strand_id
1 'polypeptide(L)'
;SLQLLPDYFFHHDALKQKKMLGCYSLMLGFDEPLDLDWDAAQLTGTDISWIAVNSSKPGRPDDYSLLVHSTNEWAEEHLDDDVDAVKAYLCSQVAEIIGQNVYSAHHIDLHRWRYANIPKQDNNTLFIDSESKLAACGDWCKKGRIEEAFRSGFDLAKEMNNILLD
;
A
#
# COMPACT_ATOMS: atom_id res chain seq x y z
N SER A 1 10.36 2.54 11.05
CA SER A 1 11.69 3.19 10.82
C SER A 1 12.15 3.98 12.04
N LEU A 2 11.28 4.80 12.65
CA LEU A 2 11.64 5.60 13.82
C LEU A 2 12.15 4.78 15.00
N GLN A 3 11.63 3.58 15.20
CA GLN A 3 12.09 2.68 16.25
C GLN A 3 13.54 2.18 16.07
N LEU A 4 14.09 2.32 14.87
CA LEU A 4 15.46 1.93 14.51
C LEU A 4 16.44 3.09 14.57
N LEU A 5 15.95 4.33 14.69
CA LEU A 5 16.74 5.54 14.73
C LEU A 5 16.83 6.05 16.16
N PRO A 6 18.01 6.51 16.61
CA PRO A 6 18.13 7.10 17.93
C PRO A 6 17.42 8.45 18.02
N ASP A 7 16.99 8.82 19.23
CA ASP A 7 16.26 10.08 19.47
C ASP A 7 17.08 11.34 19.11
N TYR A 8 18.41 11.23 19.10
CA TYR A 8 19.30 12.31 18.73
C TYR A 8 19.47 12.50 17.21
N PHE A 9 18.89 11.64 16.36
CA PHE A 9 18.92 11.81 14.92
C PHE A 9 18.27 13.15 14.53
N PHE A 10 19.03 14.02 13.88
CA PHE A 10 18.62 15.40 13.58
C PHE A 10 17.23 15.51 12.90
N HIS A 11 16.88 14.55 12.05
CA HIS A 11 15.63 14.54 11.33
C HIS A 11 14.49 13.74 12.00
N HIS A 12 14.65 13.33 13.27
CA HIS A 12 13.69 12.48 13.96
C HIS A 12 12.27 13.07 13.97
N ASP A 13 12.11 14.36 14.26
CA ASP A 13 10.80 15.02 14.29
C ASP A 13 10.18 15.16 12.90
N ALA A 14 11.00 15.42 11.88
CA ALA A 14 10.51 15.46 10.50
C ALA A 14 10.01 14.09 10.01
N LEU A 15 10.64 13.01 10.46
CA LEU A 15 10.20 11.64 10.18
C LEU A 15 8.90 11.28 10.92
N LYS A 16 8.69 11.77 12.14
CA LYS A 16 7.43 11.60 12.88
C LYS A 16 6.21 12.17 12.14
N GLN A 17 6.41 13.21 11.34
CA GLN A 17 5.34 13.83 10.56
C GLN A 17 4.95 13.02 9.30
N LYS A 18 5.74 12.01 8.92
CA LYS A 18 5.44 11.14 7.78
C LYS A 18 4.40 10.10 8.19
N LYS A 19 3.12 10.43 7.97
CA LYS A 19 2.02 9.53 8.28
C LYS A 19 1.83 8.51 7.16
N MET A 20 2.04 7.24 7.46
CA MET A 20 1.63 6.13 6.59
C MET A 20 0.13 5.92 6.72
N LEU A 21 -0.53 5.58 5.62
CA LEU A 21 -1.96 5.34 5.54
C LEU A 21 -2.25 3.85 5.50
N GLY A 22 -3.39 3.47 6.06
CA GLY A 22 -3.91 2.12 6.01
C GLY A 22 -4.52 1.75 4.66
N CYS A 23 -4.64 0.44 4.42
CA CYS A 23 -5.41 -0.12 3.32
C CYS A 23 -5.84 -1.54 3.69
N TYR A 24 -7.02 -1.94 3.29
CA TYR A 24 -7.45 -3.33 3.34
C TYR A 24 -7.26 -3.97 1.97
N SER A 25 -6.79 -5.22 1.99
CA SER A 25 -6.71 -6.07 0.80
C SER A 25 -7.62 -7.27 0.99
N LEU A 26 -8.72 -7.33 0.25
CA LEU A 26 -9.62 -8.49 0.20
C LEU A 26 -9.18 -9.39 -0.95
N MET A 27 -9.03 -10.68 -0.67
CA MET A 27 -8.63 -11.71 -1.61
C MET A 27 -9.75 -12.73 -1.76
N LEU A 28 -10.21 -12.92 -3.00
CA LEU A 28 -11.31 -13.81 -3.33
C LEU A 28 -10.83 -14.84 -4.35
N GLY A 29 -11.01 -16.13 -4.06
CA GLY A 29 -10.73 -17.24 -4.97
C GLY A 29 -12.03 -17.94 -5.39
N PHE A 30 -12.15 -18.29 -6.67
CA PHE A 30 -13.36 -18.89 -7.23
C PHE A 30 -13.01 -20.13 -8.04
N ASP A 31 -13.89 -21.13 -8.01
CA ASP A 31 -13.77 -22.33 -8.83
C ASP A 31 -14.02 -22.03 -10.32
N GLU A 32 -14.89 -21.07 -10.61
CA GLU A 32 -15.23 -20.65 -11.96
C GLU A 32 -14.98 -19.14 -12.15
N PRO A 33 -14.51 -18.70 -13.31
CA PRO A 33 -14.32 -17.29 -13.60
C PRO A 33 -15.64 -16.49 -13.49
N LEU A 34 -15.55 -15.28 -12.94
CA LEU A 34 -16.62 -14.31 -13.01
C LEU A 34 -16.67 -13.68 -14.41
N ASP A 35 -17.87 -13.27 -14.84
CA ASP A 35 -18.08 -12.60 -16.12
C ASP A 35 -17.66 -11.12 -16.04
N LEU A 36 -16.34 -10.89 -16.14
CA LEU A 36 -15.73 -9.56 -16.13
C LEU A 36 -14.98 -9.36 -17.45
N ASP A 37 -15.27 -8.27 -18.15
CA ASP A 37 -14.66 -7.91 -19.44
C ASP A 37 -13.36 -7.09 -19.30
N TRP A 38 -12.80 -7.04 -18.10
CA TRP A 38 -11.58 -6.30 -17.77
C TRP A 38 -10.66 -7.09 -16.83
N ASP A 39 -9.35 -6.82 -16.88
CA ASP A 39 -8.34 -7.40 -15.99
C ASP A 39 -8.17 -6.62 -14.70
N ALA A 40 -8.42 -5.30 -14.73
CA ALA A 40 -8.34 -4.45 -13.55
C ALA A 40 -9.16 -3.17 -13.72
N ALA A 41 -9.67 -2.67 -12.62
CA ALA A 41 -10.44 -1.42 -12.56
C ALA A 41 -9.95 -0.53 -11.42
N GLN A 42 -9.69 0.74 -11.73
CA GLN A 42 -9.51 1.80 -10.75
C GLN A 42 -10.86 2.48 -10.52
N LEU A 43 -11.25 2.63 -9.27
CA LEU A 43 -12.57 3.12 -8.87
C LEU A 43 -12.46 4.47 -8.16
N THR A 44 -13.52 5.25 -8.28
CA THR A 44 -13.68 6.54 -7.61
C THR A 44 -15.11 6.68 -7.11
N GLY A 45 -15.30 7.39 -5.99
CA GLY A 45 -16.63 7.61 -5.41
C GLY A 45 -17.19 6.37 -4.68
N THR A 46 -16.34 5.41 -4.36
CA THR A 46 -16.65 4.22 -3.56
C THR A 46 -15.56 3.99 -2.53
N ASP A 47 -15.79 3.11 -1.55
CA ASP A 47 -14.80 2.72 -0.55
C ASP A 47 -13.76 1.72 -1.07
N ILE A 48 -13.97 1.19 -2.27
CA ILE A 48 -13.03 0.36 -3.01
C ILE A 48 -12.26 1.25 -4.00
N SER A 49 -10.94 1.22 -3.97
CA SER A 49 -10.08 1.98 -4.88
C SER A 49 -9.64 1.19 -6.10
N TRP A 50 -9.54 -0.13 -5.95
CA TRP A 50 -8.97 -1.01 -6.97
C TRP A 50 -9.53 -2.41 -6.89
N ILE A 51 -9.84 -2.99 -8.04
CA ILE A 51 -10.13 -4.42 -8.20
C ILE A 51 -9.27 -4.95 -9.35
N ALA A 52 -8.64 -6.11 -9.18
CA ALA A 52 -7.89 -6.77 -10.24
C ALA A 52 -8.21 -8.27 -10.28
N VAL A 53 -8.36 -8.80 -11.48
CA VAL A 53 -8.32 -10.25 -11.74
C VAL A 53 -6.86 -10.66 -11.55
N ASN A 54 -6.54 -11.23 -10.39
CA ASN A 54 -5.15 -11.49 -10.02
C ASN A 54 -4.53 -12.63 -10.83
N SER A 55 -5.36 -13.57 -11.28
CA SER A 55 -4.96 -14.67 -12.17
C SER A 55 -4.60 -14.22 -13.60
N SER A 56 -5.06 -13.04 -14.08
CA SER A 56 -4.68 -12.50 -15.38
C SER A 56 -3.23 -11.98 -15.44
N LYS A 57 -2.58 -11.82 -14.30
CA LYS A 57 -1.20 -11.32 -14.24
C LYS A 57 -0.19 -12.36 -14.73
N PRO A 58 0.87 -11.95 -15.44
CA PRO A 58 1.91 -12.86 -15.93
C PRO A 58 2.51 -13.75 -14.84
N GLY A 59 2.64 -15.05 -15.12
CA GLY A 59 3.27 -16.03 -14.22
C GLY A 59 2.41 -16.42 -13.00
N ARG A 60 1.13 -16.13 -13.02
CA ARG A 60 0.17 -16.62 -12.02
C ARG A 60 -0.42 -17.97 -12.45
N PRO A 61 -0.80 -18.83 -11.48
CA PRO A 61 -1.58 -20.04 -11.81
C PRO A 61 -2.96 -19.67 -12.35
N ASP A 62 -3.61 -20.65 -13.02
CA ASP A 62 -4.91 -20.47 -13.67
C ASP A 62 -6.09 -20.37 -12.68
N ASP A 63 -5.85 -20.52 -11.37
CA ASP A 63 -6.88 -20.39 -10.33
C ASP A 63 -7.44 -18.97 -10.30
N TYR A 64 -8.72 -18.83 -10.68
CA TYR A 64 -9.34 -17.52 -10.80
C TYR A 64 -9.48 -16.81 -9.47
N SER A 65 -8.94 -15.60 -9.39
CA SER A 65 -8.94 -14.84 -8.15
C SER A 65 -9.00 -13.33 -8.37
N LEU A 66 -9.69 -12.65 -7.45
CA LEU A 66 -9.72 -11.19 -7.38
C LEU A 66 -8.86 -10.68 -6.22
N LEU A 67 -8.15 -9.59 -6.47
CA LEU A 67 -7.50 -8.77 -5.45
C LEU A 67 -8.19 -7.41 -5.42
N VAL A 68 -8.68 -7.05 -4.25
CA VAL A 68 -9.43 -5.81 -4.02
C VAL A 68 -8.69 -4.96 -3.01
N HIS A 69 -8.60 -3.66 -3.24
CA HIS A 69 -8.05 -2.69 -2.28
C HIS A 69 -9.11 -1.67 -1.89
N SER A 70 -9.25 -1.40 -0.61
CA SER A 70 -10.03 -0.28 -0.12
C SER A 70 -9.38 1.06 -0.50
N THR A 71 -10.11 2.15 -0.36
CA THR A 71 -9.50 3.49 -0.27
C THR A 71 -8.73 3.62 1.04
N ASN A 72 -7.73 4.51 1.06
CA ASN A 72 -7.03 4.81 2.31
C ASN A 72 -7.92 5.57 3.28
N GLU A 73 -8.78 6.46 2.79
CA GLU A 73 -9.69 7.25 3.60
C GLU A 73 -10.60 6.34 4.41
N TRP A 74 -11.31 5.44 3.73
CA TRP A 74 -12.17 4.46 4.39
C TRP A 74 -11.37 3.55 5.36
N ALA A 75 -10.18 3.08 4.93
CA ALA A 75 -9.36 2.21 5.78
C ALA A 75 -8.92 2.90 7.08
N GLU A 76 -8.54 4.20 7.03
CA GLU A 76 -8.12 4.95 8.22
C GLU A 76 -9.26 5.07 9.26
N GLU A 77 -10.51 5.17 8.82
CA GLU A 77 -11.68 5.24 9.69
C GLU A 77 -12.03 3.90 10.34
N HIS A 78 -11.65 2.79 9.67
CA HIS A 78 -12.03 1.42 10.05
C HIS A 78 -10.85 0.54 10.52
N LEU A 79 -9.66 1.14 10.78
CA LEU A 79 -8.46 0.36 11.15
C LEU A 79 -8.60 -0.47 12.41
N ASP A 80 -9.46 -0.08 13.33
CA ASP A 80 -9.63 -0.75 14.63
C ASP A 80 -10.97 -1.51 14.74
N ASP A 81 -11.74 -1.56 13.65
CA ASP A 81 -13.00 -2.29 13.58
C ASP A 81 -12.77 -3.81 13.56
N ASP A 82 -13.84 -4.54 13.87
CA ASP A 82 -13.86 -6.00 13.79
C ASP A 82 -13.56 -6.49 12.36
N VAL A 83 -12.59 -7.40 12.25
CA VAL A 83 -12.09 -7.87 10.95
C VAL A 83 -13.16 -8.60 10.14
N ASP A 84 -14.06 -9.33 10.79
CA ASP A 84 -15.11 -10.07 10.09
C ASP A 84 -16.21 -9.13 9.62
N ALA A 85 -16.53 -8.08 10.39
CA ALA A 85 -17.44 -7.01 9.95
C ALA A 85 -16.88 -6.24 8.74
N VAL A 86 -15.60 -5.86 8.78
CA VAL A 86 -14.89 -5.22 7.66
C VAL A 86 -14.89 -6.11 6.42
N LYS A 87 -14.59 -7.39 6.59
CA LYS A 87 -14.60 -8.36 5.48
C LYS A 87 -15.97 -8.49 4.85
N ALA A 88 -17.03 -8.63 5.65
CA ALA A 88 -18.40 -8.72 5.17
C ALA A 88 -18.83 -7.46 4.41
N TYR A 89 -18.47 -6.29 4.93
CA TYR A 89 -18.74 -5.02 4.28
C TYR A 89 -18.04 -4.92 2.91
N LEU A 90 -16.74 -5.17 2.85
CA LEU A 90 -15.98 -5.10 1.60
C LEU A 90 -16.49 -6.12 0.57
N CYS A 91 -16.86 -7.34 0.98
CA CYS A 91 -17.51 -8.30 0.09
C CYS A 91 -18.82 -7.75 -0.49
N SER A 92 -19.66 -7.09 0.33
CA SER A 92 -20.92 -6.50 -0.14
C SER A 92 -20.68 -5.38 -1.15
N GLN A 93 -19.70 -4.52 -0.90
CA GLN A 93 -19.31 -3.44 -1.81
C GLN A 93 -18.78 -3.97 -3.15
N VAL A 94 -17.94 -4.99 -3.12
CA VAL A 94 -17.44 -5.62 -4.35
C VAL A 94 -18.60 -6.25 -5.14
N ALA A 95 -19.49 -7.00 -4.50
CA ALA A 95 -20.64 -7.60 -5.15
C ALA A 95 -21.55 -6.57 -5.85
N GLU A 96 -21.77 -5.42 -5.19
CA GLU A 96 -22.55 -4.31 -5.77
C GLU A 96 -21.83 -3.70 -6.99
N ILE A 97 -20.53 -3.43 -6.88
CA ILE A 97 -19.72 -2.78 -7.93
C ILE A 97 -19.64 -3.66 -9.19
N ILE A 98 -19.38 -4.95 -9.03
CA ILE A 98 -19.24 -5.85 -10.19
C ILE A 98 -20.56 -6.47 -10.65
N GLY A 99 -21.64 -6.31 -9.90
CA GLY A 99 -22.96 -6.88 -10.21
C GLY A 99 -23.03 -8.40 -10.17
N GLN A 100 -22.12 -9.06 -9.40
CA GLN A 100 -22.03 -10.51 -9.33
C GLN A 100 -21.88 -11.01 -7.88
N ASN A 101 -22.23 -12.29 -7.68
CA ASN A 101 -22.17 -12.91 -6.36
C ASN A 101 -20.72 -13.27 -5.97
N VAL A 102 -20.09 -12.50 -5.10
CA VAL A 102 -18.76 -12.81 -4.57
C VAL A 102 -18.78 -13.82 -3.41
N TYR A 103 -19.94 -14.10 -2.85
CA TYR A 103 -20.09 -15.07 -1.76
C TYR A 103 -20.00 -16.53 -2.22
N SER A 104 -19.96 -16.77 -3.54
CA SER A 104 -19.63 -18.06 -4.13
C SER A 104 -18.13 -18.38 -4.10
N ALA A 105 -17.27 -17.43 -3.68
CA ALA A 105 -15.86 -17.66 -3.54
C ALA A 105 -15.59 -18.78 -2.51
N HIS A 106 -14.77 -19.76 -2.90
CA HIS A 106 -14.33 -20.84 -2.01
C HIS A 106 -13.24 -20.38 -1.03
N HIS A 107 -12.58 -19.24 -1.36
CA HIS A 107 -11.58 -18.61 -0.51
C HIS A 107 -11.90 -17.11 -0.37
N ILE A 108 -12.05 -16.66 0.88
CA ILE A 108 -12.25 -15.23 1.21
C ILE A 108 -11.31 -14.89 2.36
N ASP A 109 -10.31 -14.08 2.10
CA ASP A 109 -9.37 -13.61 3.11
C ASP A 109 -9.21 -12.09 3.05
N LEU A 110 -8.90 -11.50 4.23
CA LEU A 110 -8.73 -10.06 4.38
C LEU A 110 -7.44 -9.75 5.10
N HIS A 111 -6.60 -8.95 4.48
CA HIS A 111 -5.38 -8.43 5.10
C HIS A 111 -5.50 -6.93 5.39
N ARG A 112 -5.18 -6.55 6.62
CA ARG A 112 -5.15 -5.16 7.07
C ARG A 112 -3.73 -4.62 7.06
N TRP A 113 -3.42 -3.78 6.08
CA TRP A 113 -2.16 -3.06 6.00
C TRP A 113 -2.26 -1.73 6.75
N ARG A 114 -1.72 -1.66 7.97
CA ARG A 114 -1.71 -0.42 8.76
C ARG A 114 -0.77 0.65 8.20
N TYR A 115 0.22 0.24 7.42
CA TYR A 115 1.26 1.10 6.84
C TYR A 115 1.42 0.78 5.35
N ALA A 116 0.34 0.94 4.59
CA ALA A 116 0.27 0.51 3.20
C ALA A 116 0.98 1.48 2.25
N ASN A 117 0.70 2.75 2.38
CA ASN A 117 1.27 3.77 1.51
C ASN A 117 1.34 5.14 2.23
N ILE A 118 1.78 6.15 1.51
CA ILE A 118 1.89 7.51 2.01
C ILE A 118 1.25 8.49 1.01
N PRO A 119 0.62 9.58 1.45
CA PRO A 119 0.18 10.65 0.57
C PRO A 119 1.37 11.17 -0.25
N LYS A 120 1.10 11.61 -1.48
CA LYS A 120 2.12 12.20 -2.34
C LYS A 120 2.89 13.28 -1.60
N GLN A 121 4.21 13.16 -1.59
CA GLN A 121 5.11 14.17 -1.02
C GLN A 121 5.50 15.16 -2.13
N ASP A 122 5.45 16.45 -1.83
CA ASP A 122 5.79 17.49 -2.79
C ASP A 122 7.30 17.70 -2.91
N ASN A 123 8.06 17.35 -1.88
CA ASN A 123 9.51 17.51 -1.81
C ASN A 123 10.21 16.14 -1.77
N ASN A 124 11.21 15.99 -2.65
CA ASN A 124 12.15 14.89 -2.59
C ASN A 124 13.18 15.16 -1.48
N THR A 125 12.89 14.75 -0.25
CA THR A 125 13.73 15.03 0.90
C THR A 125 14.59 13.82 1.23
N LEU A 126 15.90 13.99 1.24
CA LEU A 126 16.84 13.05 1.84
C LEU A 126 17.06 13.45 3.30
N PHE A 127 17.07 12.47 4.18
CA PHE A 127 17.29 12.67 5.59
C PHE A 127 18.70 12.21 5.95
N ILE A 128 19.68 13.12 5.90
CA ILE A 128 21.10 12.86 6.17
C ILE A 128 21.52 13.70 7.36
N ASP A 129 22.10 13.03 8.33
CA ASP A 129 22.72 13.63 9.51
C ASP A 129 24.21 13.28 9.49
N SER A 130 25.03 14.23 9.03
CA SER A 130 26.47 14.05 8.84
C SER A 130 27.21 13.94 10.18
N GLU A 131 26.71 14.56 11.25
CA GLU A 131 27.34 14.52 12.57
C GLU A 131 27.19 13.14 13.20
N SER A 132 25.98 12.59 13.19
CA SER A 132 25.71 11.25 13.73
C SER A 132 26.06 10.12 12.75
N LYS A 133 26.39 10.45 11.51
CA LYS A 133 26.62 9.51 10.38
C LYS A 133 25.43 8.59 10.14
N LEU A 134 24.25 9.13 10.27
CA LEU A 134 22.98 8.44 10.07
C LEU A 134 22.22 9.01 8.88
N ALA A 135 21.50 8.15 8.19
CA ALA A 135 20.63 8.58 7.11
C ALA A 135 19.38 7.70 7.03
N ALA A 136 18.29 8.24 6.48
CA ALA A 136 17.07 7.52 6.26
C ALA A 136 16.48 7.86 4.88
N CYS A 137 16.02 6.84 4.17
CA CYS A 137 15.31 6.98 2.90
C CYS A 137 14.24 5.89 2.76
N GLY A 138 13.37 6.03 1.78
CA GLY A 138 12.32 5.09 1.47
C GLY A 138 11.33 5.65 0.45
N ASP A 139 10.33 4.88 0.08
CA ASP A 139 9.23 5.30 -0.80
C ASP A 139 8.48 6.52 -0.23
N TRP A 140 8.41 6.62 1.09
CA TRP A 140 7.82 7.72 1.86
C TRP A 140 8.54 9.06 1.71
N CYS A 141 9.75 9.07 1.13
CA CYS A 141 10.44 10.31 0.75
C CYS A 141 9.84 10.96 -0.52
N LYS A 142 9.08 10.21 -1.32
CA LYS A 142 8.59 10.64 -2.64
C LYS A 142 7.08 10.40 -2.80
N LYS A 143 6.68 9.31 -3.49
CA LYS A 143 5.29 9.06 -3.88
C LYS A 143 4.71 7.73 -3.38
N GLY A 144 5.39 7.05 -2.47
CA GLY A 144 4.90 5.79 -1.91
C GLY A 144 4.84 4.64 -2.93
N ARG A 145 5.80 4.53 -3.86
CA ARG A 145 5.88 3.47 -4.86
C ARG A 145 7.18 2.69 -4.74
N ILE A 146 7.20 1.43 -5.17
CA ILE A 146 8.39 0.57 -5.15
C ILE A 146 9.57 1.23 -5.87
N GLU A 147 9.34 1.81 -7.06
CA GLU A 147 10.38 2.53 -7.79
C GLU A 147 10.92 3.74 -7.01
N GLU A 148 10.06 4.43 -6.26
CA GLU A 148 10.48 5.58 -5.47
C GLU A 148 11.31 5.17 -4.25
N ALA A 149 11.09 3.98 -3.69
CA ALA A 149 11.98 3.40 -2.69
C ALA A 149 13.40 3.20 -3.27
N PHE A 150 13.50 2.59 -4.45
CA PHE A 150 14.78 2.42 -5.16
C PHE A 150 15.44 3.78 -5.46
N ARG A 151 14.68 4.72 -6.03
CA ARG A 151 15.19 6.06 -6.38
C ARG A 151 15.67 6.83 -5.16
N SER A 152 14.96 6.77 -4.05
CA SER A 152 15.37 7.46 -2.83
C SER A 152 16.67 6.88 -2.27
N GLY A 153 16.84 5.56 -2.31
CA GLY A 153 18.09 4.91 -1.92
C GLY A 153 19.27 5.24 -2.84
N PHE A 154 19.03 5.28 -4.15
CA PHE A 154 20.04 5.66 -5.13
C PHE A 154 20.49 7.12 -4.98
N ASP A 155 19.55 8.05 -4.79
CA ASP A 155 19.84 9.47 -4.57
C ASP A 155 20.61 9.65 -3.23
N LEU A 156 20.21 8.92 -2.18
CA LEU A 156 20.90 8.93 -0.91
C LEU A 156 22.35 8.45 -1.03
N ALA A 157 22.57 7.34 -1.74
CA ALA A 157 23.91 6.79 -1.94
C ALA A 157 24.83 7.78 -2.67
N LYS A 158 24.32 8.49 -3.69
CA LYS A 158 25.07 9.54 -4.38
C LYS A 158 25.49 10.66 -3.45
N GLU A 159 24.53 11.15 -2.65
CA GLU A 159 24.80 12.27 -1.73
C GLU A 159 25.76 11.87 -0.63
N MET A 160 25.63 10.67 -0.07
CA MET A 160 26.59 10.15 0.90
C MET A 160 28.00 10.02 0.33
N ASN A 161 28.15 9.59 -0.92
CA ASN A 161 29.47 9.54 -1.56
C ASN A 161 30.10 10.94 -1.69
N ASN A 162 29.32 11.96 -1.98
CA ASN A 162 29.83 13.34 -2.04
C ASN A 162 30.34 13.78 -0.65
N ILE A 163 29.55 13.51 0.42
CA ILE A 163 29.89 13.87 1.79
C ILE A 163 31.12 13.10 2.33
N LEU A 164 31.34 11.87 1.87
CA LEU A 164 32.45 11.05 2.33
C LEU A 164 33.76 11.31 1.59
N LEU A 165 33.70 11.98 0.43
CA LEU A 165 34.87 12.33 -0.39
C LEU A 165 35.43 13.72 -0.12
N ASP A 166 34.67 14.56 0.62
CA ASP A 166 35.09 15.86 1.14
C ASP A 166 35.67 15.72 2.56
#